data_7c4c999728bf12ea24f783580a6c510d
#
_entry.id   7c4c999728bf12ea24f783580a6c510d
#
_cell.length_a   1.000
_cell.length_b   1.000
_cell.length_c   1.000
_cell.angle_alpha   90.00
_cell.angle_beta   90.00
_cell.angle_gamma   90.00
#
_symmetry.space_group_name_H-M   'P 1'
#
loop_
_entity.id
_entity.type
_entity.pdbx_description
1 polymer ?
#
loop_
_entity_poly.entity_id
_entity_poly.type
_entity_poly.pdbx_seq_one_letter_code
_entity_poly.pdbx_strand_id
1 'polypeptide(L)'
;MSSESSTMTESFMTTPRTSIIMPVYNTADTVVRAIESVLAQTDPDFELLIMIDGSPDNSAQVITEYLERNPDERIRVFDNPNNQGVSAVRNQGLDNAHGTWVAFIDSDDAYHPEFLEKLHDAARTHDVDIAVCGHTLIDPNTGRTPRRRFPLGAFRGEEAALKLL
;
A
#
# COMPACT_ATOMS: atom_id res chain seq x y z
N MET A 1 21.33 6.90 48.98
CA MET A 1 21.05 7.82 47.87
C MET A 1 21.42 7.09 46.61
N SER A 2 20.52 6.34 46.05
CA SER A 2 20.75 5.50 44.85
C SER A 2 20.00 6.19 43.70
N SER A 3 20.76 6.68 42.71
CA SER A 3 20.26 7.28 41.48
C SER A 3 19.90 6.18 40.50
N GLU A 4 18.59 5.92 40.33
CA GLU A 4 18.09 5.10 39.25
C GLU A 4 18.23 5.86 37.94
N SER A 5 19.16 5.42 37.11
CA SER A 5 19.31 5.85 35.72
C SER A 5 18.22 5.20 34.89
N SER A 6 17.18 5.95 34.56
CA SER A 6 16.13 5.54 33.62
C SER A 6 16.72 5.53 32.22
N THR A 7 17.05 4.35 31.73
CA THR A 7 17.49 4.15 30.34
C THR A 7 16.24 4.23 29.47
N MET A 8 15.97 5.39 28.88
CA MET A 8 15.04 5.54 27.78
C MET A 8 15.59 4.76 26.59
N THR A 9 14.98 3.64 26.29
CA THR A 9 15.21 2.90 25.04
C THR A 9 14.60 3.72 23.91
N GLU A 10 15.40 4.53 23.22
CA GLU A 10 15.00 5.10 21.93
C GLU A 10 14.78 3.92 20.98
N SER A 11 13.50 3.64 20.70
CA SER A 11 13.10 2.79 19.60
C SER A 11 13.57 3.49 18.32
N PHE A 12 14.68 3.03 17.74
CA PHE A 12 15.06 3.42 16.39
C PHE A 12 13.96 2.91 15.46
N MET A 13 13.05 3.78 15.10
CA MET A 13 12.10 3.53 14.02
C MET A 13 12.94 3.38 12.75
N THR A 14 13.16 2.14 12.34
CA THR A 14 13.82 1.87 11.05
C THR A 14 12.90 2.40 9.97
N THR A 15 13.44 3.23 9.07
CA THR A 15 12.70 3.71 7.90
C THR A 15 12.19 2.50 7.12
N PRO A 16 10.88 2.35 6.87
CA PRO A 16 10.36 1.22 6.13
C PRO A 16 10.89 1.25 4.69
N ARG A 17 11.02 0.07 4.08
CA ARG A 17 11.45 -0.01 2.70
C ARG A 17 10.37 0.55 1.75
N THR A 18 9.10 0.25 2.00
CA THR A 18 7.99 0.69 1.15
C THR A 18 6.90 1.36 1.95
N SER A 19 6.44 2.52 1.48
CA SER A 19 5.16 3.11 1.90
C SER A 19 4.08 2.68 0.91
N ILE A 20 3.07 1.97 1.40
CA ILE A 20 1.90 1.58 0.61
C ILE A 20 0.78 2.56 0.90
N ILE A 21 0.28 3.24 -0.13
CA ILE A 21 -0.77 4.25 -0.02
C ILE A 21 -2.08 3.64 -0.52
N MET A 22 -3.10 3.59 0.34
CA MET A 22 -4.43 3.04 0.07
C MET A 22 -5.50 4.13 0.20
N PRO A 23 -5.93 4.76 -0.90
CA PRO A 23 -7.11 5.62 -0.88
C PRO A 23 -8.38 4.81 -0.58
N VAL A 24 -9.26 5.37 0.26
CA VAL A 24 -10.52 4.70 0.66
C VAL A 24 -11.69 5.65 0.43
N TYR A 25 -12.62 5.25 -0.44
CA TYR A 25 -13.87 5.96 -0.66
C TYR A 25 -14.96 4.98 -1.11
N ASN A 26 -16.01 4.81 -0.31
CA ASN A 26 -17.17 3.96 -0.60
C ASN A 26 -16.78 2.49 -0.90
N THR A 27 -15.95 1.90 -0.03
CA THR A 27 -15.41 0.52 -0.20
C THR A 27 -15.52 -0.33 1.07
N ALA A 28 -16.55 -0.11 1.91
CA ALA A 28 -16.75 -0.85 3.15
C ALA A 28 -16.74 -2.38 2.98
N ASP A 29 -17.27 -2.87 1.84
CA ASP A 29 -17.36 -4.31 1.55
C ASP A 29 -16.01 -4.95 1.14
N THR A 30 -15.01 -4.16 0.75
CA THR A 30 -13.77 -4.67 0.14
C THR A 30 -12.51 -4.28 0.90
N VAL A 31 -12.54 -3.17 1.65
CA VAL A 31 -11.35 -2.57 2.27
C VAL A 31 -10.61 -3.53 3.21
N VAL A 32 -11.30 -4.36 3.97
CA VAL A 32 -10.66 -5.34 4.87
C VAL A 32 -9.84 -6.35 4.06
N ARG A 33 -10.38 -6.87 2.96
CA ARG A 33 -9.65 -7.77 2.06
C ARG A 33 -8.40 -7.11 1.48
N ALA A 34 -8.48 -5.84 1.13
CA ALA A 34 -7.33 -5.07 0.64
C ALA A 34 -6.25 -4.96 1.72
N ILE A 35 -6.62 -4.58 2.96
CA ILE A 35 -5.71 -4.50 4.11
C ILE A 35 -5.05 -5.86 4.37
N GLU A 36 -5.83 -6.94 4.44
CA GLU A 36 -5.32 -8.30 4.67
C GLU A 36 -4.32 -8.73 3.59
N SER A 37 -4.56 -8.36 2.33
CA SER A 37 -3.65 -8.67 1.22
C SER A 37 -2.29 -7.96 1.36
N VAL A 38 -2.28 -6.76 1.94
CA VAL A 38 -1.05 -6.03 2.26
C VAL A 38 -0.35 -6.67 3.45
N LEU A 39 -1.07 -7.01 4.51
CA LEU A 39 -0.48 -7.64 5.70
C LEU A 39 0.08 -9.03 5.41
N ALA A 40 -0.41 -9.72 4.39
CA ALA A 40 0.04 -11.04 3.95
C ALA A 40 1.28 -11.01 3.04
N GLN A 41 1.93 -9.84 2.83
CA GLN A 41 3.12 -9.76 2.01
C GLN A 41 4.29 -10.55 2.59
N THR A 42 5.03 -11.27 1.72
CA THR A 42 6.23 -12.04 2.11
C THR A 42 7.40 -11.13 2.50
N ASP A 43 7.47 -9.91 1.96
CA ASP A 43 8.39 -8.87 2.44
C ASP A 43 7.65 -8.00 3.47
N PRO A 44 7.99 -8.10 4.78
CA PRO A 44 7.29 -7.39 5.85
C PRO A 44 7.76 -5.95 6.06
N ASP A 45 8.78 -5.48 5.34
CA ASP A 45 9.41 -4.18 5.53
C ASP A 45 8.64 -3.07 4.79
N PHE A 46 7.44 -2.77 5.29
CA PHE A 46 6.56 -1.74 4.75
C PHE A 46 5.81 -0.99 5.87
N GLU A 47 5.26 0.19 5.51
CA GLU A 47 4.15 0.83 6.20
C GLU A 47 2.93 0.88 5.28
N LEU A 48 1.72 0.86 5.84
CA LEU A 48 0.46 1.03 5.13
C LEU A 48 -0.21 2.33 5.57
N LEU A 49 -0.39 3.27 4.64
CA LEU A 49 -1.08 4.53 4.84
C LEU A 49 -2.51 4.40 4.28
N ILE A 50 -3.49 4.25 5.17
CA ILE A 50 -4.91 4.19 4.81
C ILE A 50 -5.45 5.61 4.81
N MET A 51 -5.87 6.07 3.63
CA MET A 51 -6.28 7.45 3.39
C MET A 51 -7.79 7.51 3.13
N ILE A 52 -8.60 7.71 4.17
CA ILE A 52 -10.06 7.81 4.05
C ILE A 52 -10.41 9.20 3.53
N ASP A 53 -11.14 9.28 2.43
CA ASP A 53 -11.46 10.51 1.70
C ASP A 53 -12.93 10.91 1.87
N GLY A 54 -13.36 11.17 3.09
CA GLY A 54 -14.73 11.58 3.36
C GLY A 54 -15.76 10.56 2.86
N SER A 55 -15.52 9.28 3.15
CA SER A 55 -16.36 8.18 2.67
C SER A 55 -17.79 8.30 3.20
N PRO A 56 -18.82 8.22 2.33
CA PRO A 56 -20.22 8.36 2.75
C PRO A 56 -20.80 7.09 3.37
N ASP A 57 -20.11 5.95 3.19
CA ASP A 57 -20.48 4.65 3.73
C ASP A 57 -19.81 4.41 5.11
N ASN A 58 -19.89 3.19 5.61
CA ASN A 58 -19.27 2.81 6.89
C ASN A 58 -17.82 2.35 6.77
N SER A 59 -17.09 2.68 5.70
CA SER A 59 -15.68 2.28 5.50
C SER A 59 -14.79 2.65 6.68
N ALA A 60 -14.90 3.88 7.21
CA ALA A 60 -14.11 4.33 8.36
C ALA A 60 -14.38 3.48 9.62
N GLN A 61 -15.65 3.15 9.88
CA GLN A 61 -16.03 2.30 10.99
C GLN A 61 -15.48 0.88 10.82
N VAL A 62 -15.61 0.29 9.63
CA VAL A 62 -15.12 -1.06 9.31
C VAL A 62 -13.61 -1.17 9.52
N ILE A 63 -12.85 -0.15 9.08
CA ILE A 63 -11.40 -0.08 9.29
C ILE A 63 -11.08 -0.01 10.79
N THR A 64 -11.75 0.88 11.53
CA THR A 64 -11.55 1.04 12.97
C THR A 64 -11.79 -0.27 13.71
N GLU A 65 -12.94 -0.92 13.46
CA GLU A 65 -13.30 -2.18 14.09
C GLU A 65 -12.34 -3.33 13.72
N TYR A 66 -11.80 -3.32 12.51
CA TYR A 66 -10.81 -4.29 12.09
C TYR A 66 -9.49 -4.12 12.84
N LEU A 67 -8.98 -2.87 12.94
CA LEU A 67 -7.71 -2.56 13.60
C LEU A 67 -7.77 -2.71 15.13
N GLU A 68 -8.93 -2.48 15.75
CA GLU A 68 -9.13 -2.78 17.17
C GLU A 68 -8.97 -4.28 17.50
N ARG A 69 -9.38 -5.17 16.57
CA ARG A 69 -9.24 -6.63 16.72
C ARG A 69 -7.88 -7.14 16.25
N ASN A 70 -7.24 -6.45 15.32
CA ASN A 70 -6.00 -6.82 14.66
C ASN A 70 -5.02 -5.63 14.65
N PRO A 71 -4.48 -5.22 15.81
CA PRO A 71 -3.57 -4.08 15.86
C PRO A 71 -2.26 -4.41 15.14
N ASP A 72 -1.80 -3.48 14.28
CA ASP A 72 -0.53 -3.60 13.58
C ASP A 72 0.15 -2.21 13.50
N GLU A 73 1.34 -2.09 14.06
CA GLU A 73 2.07 -0.82 14.17
C GLU A 73 2.53 -0.27 12.82
N ARG A 74 2.52 -1.08 11.76
CA ARG A 74 2.84 -0.66 10.40
C ARG A 74 1.72 0.13 9.74
N ILE A 75 0.50 0.17 10.32
CA ILE A 75 -0.67 0.83 9.74
C ILE A 75 -0.87 2.22 10.35
N ARG A 76 -1.03 3.20 9.47
CA ARG A 76 -1.39 4.57 9.83
C ARG A 76 -2.65 4.97 9.08
N VAL A 77 -3.65 5.48 9.81
CA VAL A 77 -4.94 5.89 9.23
C VAL A 77 -5.05 7.40 9.25
N PHE A 78 -5.46 7.96 8.13
CA PHE A 78 -5.78 9.38 7.94
C PHE A 78 -7.24 9.47 7.51
N ASP A 79 -8.06 10.16 8.29
CA ASP A 79 -9.50 10.32 8.03
C ASP A 79 -9.80 11.78 7.67
N ASN A 80 -10.07 12.03 6.41
CA ASN A 80 -10.45 13.34 5.91
C ASN A 80 -11.97 13.53 6.04
N PRO A 81 -12.43 14.65 6.60
CA PRO A 81 -13.86 14.87 6.82
C PRO A 81 -14.66 15.09 5.52
N ASN A 82 -13.98 15.44 4.43
CA ASN A 82 -14.60 15.75 3.14
C ASN A 82 -13.83 15.08 2.01
N ASN A 83 -14.56 14.65 0.97
CA ASN A 83 -13.96 14.10 -0.24
C ASN A 83 -13.15 15.18 -0.99
N GLN A 84 -11.88 14.91 -1.22
CA GLN A 84 -10.93 15.77 -1.95
C GLN A 84 -10.56 15.19 -3.32
N GLY A 85 -10.93 13.95 -3.56
CA GLY A 85 -10.62 13.19 -4.76
C GLY A 85 -9.30 12.40 -4.66
N VAL A 86 -9.26 11.29 -5.39
CA VAL A 86 -8.19 10.28 -5.31
C VAL A 86 -6.78 10.86 -5.52
N SER A 87 -6.63 11.84 -6.40
CA SER A 87 -5.32 12.49 -6.66
C SER A 87 -4.82 13.29 -5.46
N ALA A 88 -5.70 14.06 -4.80
CA ALA A 88 -5.35 14.84 -3.62
C ALA A 88 -4.96 13.91 -2.46
N VAL A 89 -5.72 12.85 -2.27
CA VAL A 89 -5.50 11.85 -1.22
C VAL A 89 -4.21 11.05 -1.43
N ARG A 90 -3.90 10.68 -2.68
CA ARG A 90 -2.61 10.06 -3.01
C ARG A 90 -1.44 11.00 -2.73
N ASN A 91 -1.57 12.29 -3.06
CA ASN A 91 -0.53 13.29 -2.73
C ASN A 91 -0.36 13.44 -1.21
N GLN A 92 -1.46 13.49 -0.45
CA GLN A 92 -1.39 13.50 1.02
C GLN A 92 -0.68 12.24 1.56
N GLY A 93 -0.91 11.08 0.95
CA GLY A 93 -0.19 9.85 1.27
C GLY A 93 1.31 9.98 0.98
N LEU A 94 1.69 10.55 -0.18
CA LEU A 94 3.08 10.82 -0.54
C LEU A 94 3.78 11.76 0.46
N ASP A 95 3.10 12.81 0.90
CA ASP A 95 3.63 13.77 1.88
C ASP A 95 3.87 13.13 3.26
N ASN A 96 3.21 12.01 3.56
CA ASN A 96 3.31 11.27 4.82
C ASN A 96 4.12 9.96 4.71
N ALA A 97 4.60 9.62 3.53
CA ALA A 97 5.38 8.43 3.27
C ALA A 97 6.80 8.54 3.83
N HIS A 98 7.28 7.48 4.50
CA HIS A 98 8.64 7.40 5.03
C HIS A 98 9.51 6.40 4.25
N GLY A 99 8.90 5.53 3.45
CA GLY A 99 9.60 4.49 2.69
C GLY A 99 10.47 5.02 1.57
N THR A 100 11.51 4.25 1.26
CA THR A 100 12.36 4.52 0.09
C THR A 100 11.59 4.31 -1.21
N TRP A 101 10.64 3.37 -1.20
CA TRP A 101 9.74 3.06 -2.30
C TRP A 101 8.31 3.45 -1.95
N VAL A 102 7.52 3.74 -2.98
CA VAL A 102 6.08 3.97 -2.85
C VAL A 102 5.33 2.98 -3.73
N ALA A 103 4.28 2.38 -3.16
CA ALA A 103 3.32 1.55 -3.88
C ALA A 103 1.90 2.07 -3.66
N PHE A 104 1.00 1.84 -4.61
CA PHE A 104 -0.41 2.21 -4.51
C PHE A 104 -1.28 0.97 -4.63
N ILE A 105 -2.30 0.87 -3.78
CA ILE A 105 -3.34 -0.15 -3.87
C ILE A 105 -4.70 0.52 -3.72
N ASP A 106 -5.62 0.24 -4.61
CA ASP A 106 -7.00 0.68 -4.45
C ASP A 106 -7.72 -0.23 -3.43
N SER A 107 -8.61 0.35 -2.63
CA SER A 107 -9.25 -0.34 -1.49
C SER A 107 -10.26 -1.43 -1.89
N ASP A 108 -10.48 -1.62 -3.19
CA ASP A 108 -11.26 -2.71 -3.78
C ASP A 108 -10.39 -3.78 -4.48
N ASP A 109 -9.07 -3.57 -4.52
CA ASP A 109 -8.09 -4.51 -5.08
C ASP A 109 -7.43 -5.40 -4.01
N ALA A 110 -6.53 -6.29 -4.44
CA ALA A 110 -5.71 -7.12 -3.56
C ALA A 110 -4.34 -7.39 -4.19
N TYR A 111 -3.28 -7.34 -3.37
CA TYR A 111 -1.95 -7.74 -3.76
C TYR A 111 -1.79 -9.27 -3.72
N HIS A 112 -0.99 -9.81 -4.65
CA HIS A 112 -0.45 -11.16 -4.50
C HIS A 112 0.57 -11.17 -3.33
N PRO A 113 0.66 -12.26 -2.52
CA PRO A 113 1.57 -12.29 -1.37
C PRO A 113 3.03 -11.94 -1.66
N GLU A 114 3.54 -12.26 -2.84
CA GLU A 114 4.92 -11.97 -3.27
C GLU A 114 5.06 -10.63 -4.04
N PHE A 115 4.06 -9.74 -3.99
CA PHE A 115 4.06 -8.52 -4.80
C PHE A 115 5.26 -7.62 -4.49
N LEU A 116 5.47 -7.26 -3.22
CA LEU A 116 6.59 -6.40 -2.82
C LEU A 116 7.93 -7.07 -3.07
N GLU A 117 8.10 -8.32 -2.67
CA GLU A 117 9.32 -9.08 -2.87
C GLU A 117 9.75 -9.11 -4.36
N LYS A 118 8.81 -9.43 -5.25
CA LYS A 118 9.10 -9.52 -6.69
C LYS A 118 9.44 -8.18 -7.32
N LEU A 119 8.77 -7.09 -6.90
CA LEU A 119 9.06 -5.76 -7.43
C LEU A 119 10.40 -5.24 -6.90
N HIS A 120 10.74 -5.45 -5.64
CA HIS A 120 12.05 -5.10 -5.09
C HIS A 120 13.18 -5.88 -5.77
N ASP A 121 12.99 -7.17 -6.00
CA ASP A 121 13.97 -7.99 -6.71
C ASP A 121 14.17 -7.53 -8.15
N ALA A 122 13.09 -7.18 -8.85
CA ALA A 122 13.17 -6.63 -10.19
C ALA A 122 13.89 -5.28 -10.21
N ALA A 123 13.53 -4.35 -9.29
CA ALA A 123 14.15 -3.04 -9.21
C ALA A 123 15.66 -3.15 -8.94
N ARG A 124 16.05 -4.00 -7.99
CA ARG A 124 17.47 -4.25 -7.66
C ARG A 124 18.22 -4.92 -8.79
N THR A 125 17.63 -5.91 -9.45
CA THR A 125 18.30 -6.68 -10.53
C THR A 125 18.56 -5.83 -11.75
N HIS A 126 17.66 -4.91 -12.06
CA HIS A 126 17.73 -4.07 -13.26
C HIS A 126 18.20 -2.64 -12.98
N ASP A 127 18.47 -2.29 -11.72
CA ASP A 127 18.90 -0.95 -11.30
C ASP A 127 17.95 0.13 -11.86
N VAL A 128 16.68 0.03 -11.50
CA VAL A 128 15.60 0.91 -11.98
C VAL A 128 14.87 1.59 -10.83
N ASP A 129 14.34 2.78 -11.09
CA ASP A 129 13.56 3.57 -10.13
C ASP A 129 12.05 3.22 -10.16
N ILE A 130 11.59 2.51 -11.17
CA ILE A 130 10.18 2.09 -11.33
C ILE A 130 10.14 0.61 -11.70
N ALA A 131 9.40 -0.16 -10.91
CA ALA A 131 9.08 -1.55 -11.19
C ALA A 131 7.55 -1.71 -11.35
N VAL A 132 7.12 -2.42 -12.40
CA VAL A 132 5.69 -2.61 -12.72
C VAL A 132 5.40 -4.08 -12.94
N CYS A 133 4.27 -4.55 -12.41
CA CYS A 133 3.80 -5.91 -12.65
C CYS A 133 2.48 -5.92 -13.45
N GLY A 134 2.13 -7.10 -13.95
CA GLY A 134 0.80 -7.35 -14.52
C GLY A 134 -0.29 -7.42 -13.45
N HIS A 135 -1.54 -7.32 -13.87
CA HIS A 135 -2.69 -7.50 -13.00
C HIS A 135 -3.63 -8.60 -13.54
N THR A 136 -4.45 -9.12 -12.67
CA THR A 136 -5.47 -10.12 -12.96
C THR A 136 -6.83 -9.52 -12.64
N LEU A 137 -7.72 -9.43 -13.63
CA LEU A 137 -9.11 -9.02 -13.40
C LEU A 137 -9.91 -10.26 -13.00
N ILE A 138 -10.55 -10.21 -11.83
CA ILE A 138 -11.43 -11.26 -11.35
C ILE A 138 -12.88 -10.83 -11.58
N ASP A 139 -13.58 -11.49 -12.48
CA ASP A 139 -15.02 -11.30 -12.64
C ASP A 139 -15.73 -11.98 -11.45
N PRO A 140 -16.43 -11.22 -10.60
CA PRO A 140 -17.07 -11.76 -9.40
C PRO A 140 -18.16 -12.79 -9.70
N ASN A 141 -18.75 -12.77 -10.91
CA ASN A 141 -19.83 -13.67 -11.29
C ASN A 141 -19.34 -14.99 -11.90
N THR A 142 -18.23 -14.95 -12.62
CA THR A 142 -17.73 -16.11 -13.39
C THR A 142 -16.42 -16.67 -12.86
N GLY A 143 -15.71 -15.95 -12.00
CA GLY A 143 -14.37 -16.29 -11.54
C GLY A 143 -13.32 -16.31 -12.67
N ARG A 144 -13.69 -15.90 -13.88
CA ARG A 144 -12.79 -15.91 -15.05
C ARG A 144 -11.81 -14.74 -14.94
N THR A 145 -10.55 -15.05 -15.18
CA THR A 145 -9.44 -14.12 -15.04
C THR A 145 -8.71 -13.93 -16.35
N PRO A 146 -9.09 -12.98 -17.21
CA PRO A 146 -8.22 -12.59 -18.30
C PRO A 146 -6.97 -11.93 -17.73
N ARG A 147 -5.83 -12.56 -17.91
CA ARG A 147 -4.54 -11.99 -17.47
C ARG A 147 -4.10 -10.91 -18.47
N ARG A 148 -3.99 -9.68 -18.00
CA ARG A 148 -3.22 -8.66 -18.73
C ARG A 148 -1.75 -8.81 -18.36
N ARG A 149 -0.89 -9.08 -19.34
CA ARG A 149 0.55 -9.14 -19.17
C ARG A 149 1.15 -7.87 -19.79
N PHE A 150 1.97 -7.19 -19.00
CA PHE A 150 2.86 -6.17 -19.57
C PHE A 150 4.04 -6.85 -20.26
N PRO A 151 4.68 -6.19 -21.24
CA PRO A 151 5.93 -6.68 -21.81
C PRO A 151 6.97 -6.89 -20.70
N LEU A 152 7.61 -8.06 -20.68
CA LEU A 152 8.69 -8.32 -19.74
C LEU A 152 9.96 -7.63 -20.25
N GLY A 153 10.67 -6.90 -19.39
CA GLY A 153 11.95 -6.27 -19.70
C GLY A 153 12.21 -5.02 -18.87
N ALA A 154 13.45 -4.57 -18.90
CA ALA A 154 13.85 -3.27 -18.38
C ALA A 154 13.90 -2.26 -19.52
N PHE A 155 13.17 -1.16 -19.38
CA PHE A 155 13.08 -0.10 -20.39
C PHE A 155 13.59 1.20 -19.77
N ARG A 156 14.22 2.08 -20.55
CA ARG A 156 14.76 3.36 -20.07
C ARG A 156 14.27 4.52 -20.94
N GLY A 157 14.13 5.71 -20.33
CA GLY A 157 13.76 6.95 -21.03
C GLY A 157 12.41 6.86 -21.73
N GLU A 158 12.33 7.38 -22.95
CA GLU A 158 11.10 7.43 -23.74
C GLU A 158 10.53 6.04 -24.07
N GLU A 159 11.38 5.01 -24.21
CA GLU A 159 10.94 3.65 -24.46
C GLU A 159 10.08 3.12 -23.29
N ALA A 160 10.44 3.45 -22.06
CA ALA A 160 9.65 3.06 -20.89
C ALA A 160 8.27 3.73 -20.90
N ALA A 161 8.19 5.03 -21.23
CA ALA A 161 6.92 5.75 -21.30
C ALA A 161 5.98 5.18 -22.37
N LEU A 162 6.48 4.81 -23.54
CA LEU A 162 5.69 4.23 -24.63
C LEU A 162 5.18 2.81 -24.34
N LYS A 163 5.81 2.07 -23.42
CA LYS A 163 5.39 0.71 -23.04
C LYS A 163 4.33 0.68 -21.93
N LEU A 164 4.16 1.79 -21.21
CA LEU A 164 3.18 1.91 -20.14
C LEU A 164 1.82 2.48 -20.61
N LEU A 165 1.74 2.98 -21.85
CA LEU A 165 0.53 3.45 -22.51
C LEU A 165 -0.15 2.32 -23.29
#